data_a95861996fc9eb71b93d61e765a2b6ff
#
_entry.id   a95861996fc9eb71b93d61e765a2b6ff
#
_cell.length_a   1.000
_cell.length_b   1.000
_cell.length_c   1.000
_cell.angle_alpha   90.00
_cell.angle_beta   90.00
_cell.angle_gamma   90.00
#
_symmetry.space_group_name_H-M   'P 1'
#
loop_
_entity.id
_entity.type
_entity.pdbx_description
1 polymer ?
#
loop_
_entity_poly.entity_id
_entity_poly.type
_entity_poly.pdbx_seq_one_letter_code
_entity_poly.pdbx_strand_id
1 'polypeptide(L)'
;MNWKNNVFFILLALIFLSLQCARRKVVRVPEVEKFELPPVVQRPWGIRIRVGLGEFKKMQIQSVDSFWIYDKKGNLIWSGLGDKLSFNIKEARKASYLYYAFLGEYPTYSEALQAGSSWEDWGYRTRVTEKGKIFKIQGRIIDTRSYYLLEGPYFDIETLNKESPLERKGTYRELRIPPSGLIELKINDRKFQLKDFLRIDSKRPLIIKNFVSPNHYTGNVTKKNLILPPVIEIRTSNDGNLLLIDELDLELYVEGVLKGEMPASFPLEALKAQAIAARTHALATCGKKLSLSSEPYDLTADIFSQAFMGYNTDTKIKKVVQETEGIILFYNSKPARIFFHSVCGGITASSEEIWGEKFPYLKNILDRGVKSVVVSLGTEDAVRKFINMKPDMNCNVSGIENHSLKYYSKYFRWQRSISASKLRESIKQEIGEDPGYILDVKVVRRGKSGRALTVLVKGTRRSIFIEGDFRIRKALGDRPLPSSLFYILHRGNQFIIRGAGFGHGVGMCQVGAASLAIQGKTYREILEHYFPGTYLEKIY
;
A
#
# COMPACT_ATOMS: atom_id res chain seq x y z
N MET A 1 9.74 -41.71 -48.18
CA MET A 1 10.73 -40.83 -47.54
C MET A 1 10.05 -39.93 -46.55
N ASN A 2 10.32 -40.19 -45.38
CA ASN A 2 9.98 -39.73 -44.01
C ASN A 2 9.31 -38.35 -43.83
N TRP A 3 8.01 -38.39 -43.65
CA TRP A 3 7.18 -37.26 -43.19
C TRP A 3 7.05 -37.17 -41.66
N LYS A 4 7.67 -38.09 -40.92
CA LYS A 4 7.59 -38.16 -39.46
C LYS A 4 8.64 -37.31 -38.68
N ASN A 5 9.69 -36.85 -39.34
CA ASN A 5 10.76 -36.08 -38.65
C ASN A 5 10.52 -34.55 -38.60
N ASN A 6 9.62 -34.01 -39.43
CA ASN A 6 9.34 -32.56 -39.42
C ASN A 6 8.31 -32.13 -38.38
N VAL A 7 7.47 -33.03 -37.86
CA VAL A 7 6.48 -32.71 -36.83
C VAL A 7 7.11 -32.61 -35.46
N PHE A 8 8.19 -33.37 -35.22
CA PHE A 8 8.88 -33.35 -33.93
C PHE A 8 9.72 -32.07 -33.69
N PHE A 9 10.29 -31.51 -34.75
CA PHE A 9 11.02 -30.24 -34.68
C PHE A 9 10.10 -29.02 -34.55
N ILE A 10 8.92 -29.06 -35.11
CA ILE A 10 7.91 -27.98 -34.98
C ILE A 10 7.28 -27.98 -33.60
N LEU A 11 7.06 -29.14 -32.96
CA LEU A 11 6.59 -29.22 -31.58
C LEU A 11 7.65 -28.75 -30.55
N LEU A 12 8.93 -29.06 -30.75
CA LEU A 12 10.01 -28.54 -29.89
C LEU A 12 10.20 -27.03 -30.06
N ALA A 13 10.06 -26.47 -31.24
CA ALA A 13 10.13 -25.02 -31.45
C ALA A 13 8.94 -24.28 -30.83
N LEU A 14 7.73 -24.86 -30.84
CA LEU A 14 6.55 -24.30 -30.16
C LEU A 14 6.61 -24.40 -28.65
N ILE A 15 7.25 -25.42 -28.08
CA ILE A 15 7.50 -25.55 -26.63
C ILE A 15 8.58 -24.54 -26.19
N PHE A 16 9.61 -24.27 -27.00
CA PHE A 16 10.61 -23.24 -26.70
C PHE A 16 10.06 -21.81 -26.84
N LEU A 17 9.12 -21.54 -27.72
CA LEU A 17 8.45 -20.25 -27.86
C LEU A 17 7.43 -19.98 -26.74
N SER A 18 6.81 -21.01 -26.16
CA SER A 18 5.90 -20.85 -25.02
C SER A 18 6.59 -20.64 -23.68
N LEU A 19 7.90 -20.96 -23.56
CA LEU A 19 8.73 -20.71 -22.37
C LEU A 19 9.40 -19.33 -22.37
N GLN A 20 9.28 -18.54 -23.44
CA GLN A 20 9.83 -17.18 -23.48
C GLN A 20 8.87 -16.09 -22.98
N CYS A 21 7.63 -16.41 -22.70
CA CYS A 21 6.63 -15.44 -22.24
C CYS A 21 6.46 -15.47 -20.72
N ALA A 22 7.47 -15.08 -19.97
CA ALA A 22 7.40 -14.53 -18.60
C ALA A 22 8.78 -14.31 -17.94
N ARG A 23 9.81 -13.98 -18.70
CA ARG A 23 11.03 -13.46 -18.05
C ARG A 23 10.75 -12.03 -17.59
N ARG A 24 10.36 -11.87 -16.30
CA ARG A 24 10.37 -10.57 -15.62
C ARG A 24 11.77 -9.95 -15.82
N LYS A 25 11.84 -8.82 -16.52
CA LYS A 25 13.10 -8.10 -16.69
C LYS A 25 13.58 -7.64 -15.31
N VAL A 26 14.67 -8.22 -14.84
CA VAL A 26 15.40 -7.77 -13.67
C VAL A 26 16.29 -6.61 -14.11
N VAL A 27 15.92 -5.40 -13.73
CA VAL A 27 16.77 -4.22 -13.96
C VAL A 27 17.82 -4.19 -12.85
N ARG A 28 19.10 -4.37 -13.19
CA ARG A 28 20.21 -4.15 -12.25
C ARG A 28 20.47 -2.66 -12.14
N VAL A 29 20.37 -2.12 -10.94
CA VAL A 29 20.80 -0.75 -10.62
C VAL A 29 22.27 -0.82 -10.21
N PRO A 30 23.13 0.14 -10.62
CA PRO A 30 24.56 0.16 -10.25
C PRO A 30 24.76 0.08 -8.73
N GLU A 31 25.85 -0.53 -8.29
CA GLU A 31 26.23 -0.56 -6.87
C GLU A 31 26.38 0.87 -6.34
N VAL A 32 25.84 1.08 -5.16
CA VAL A 32 25.99 2.36 -4.45
C VAL A 32 27.48 2.56 -4.15
N GLU A 33 28.08 3.63 -4.65
CA GLU A 33 29.41 4.08 -4.28
C GLU A 33 29.56 4.15 -2.76
N LYS A 34 30.79 4.08 -2.24
CA LYS A 34 31.12 4.13 -0.80
C LYS A 34 30.52 5.38 -0.17
N PHE A 35 29.26 5.33 0.20
CA PHE A 35 28.61 6.38 0.99
C PHE A 35 28.98 6.17 2.46
N GLU A 36 29.62 7.13 3.08
CA GLU A 36 29.67 7.22 4.53
C GLU A 36 28.26 7.49 5.04
N LEU A 37 27.60 6.45 5.56
CA LEU A 37 26.29 6.60 6.16
C LEU A 37 26.44 7.32 7.52
N PRO A 38 25.81 8.49 7.72
CA PRO A 38 25.92 9.21 8.98
C PRO A 38 25.25 8.42 10.10
N PRO A 39 25.64 8.65 11.38
CA PRO A 39 24.98 8.03 12.52
C PRO A 39 23.50 8.43 12.56
N VAL A 40 22.63 7.48 12.93
CA VAL A 40 21.19 7.74 13.09
C VAL A 40 20.91 8.14 14.54
N VAL A 41 20.40 9.33 14.73
CA VAL A 41 19.88 9.75 16.05
C VAL A 41 18.45 9.23 16.18
N GLN A 42 18.29 8.17 16.99
CA GLN A 42 16.96 7.73 17.39
C GLN A 42 16.52 8.52 18.64
N ARG A 43 15.29 9.03 18.63
CA ARG A 43 14.74 9.73 19.79
C ARG A 43 14.36 8.72 20.87
N PRO A 44 14.92 8.80 22.10
CA PRO A 44 14.57 7.86 23.17
C PRO A 44 13.09 7.93 23.57
N TRP A 45 12.46 9.08 23.33
CA TRP A 45 11.07 9.38 23.65
C TRP A 45 10.13 9.33 22.42
N GLY A 46 10.65 8.97 21.25
CA GLY A 46 9.87 8.93 20.00
C GLY A 46 8.87 7.77 19.95
N ILE A 47 7.82 7.95 19.16
CA ILE A 47 6.87 6.87 18.84
C ILE A 47 7.57 5.82 17.99
N ARG A 48 7.60 4.57 18.46
CA ARG A 48 8.15 3.43 17.72
C ARG A 48 7.09 2.76 16.91
N ILE A 49 7.41 2.46 15.65
CA ILE A 49 6.58 1.68 14.74
C ILE A 49 7.41 0.54 14.14
N ARG A 50 6.74 -0.51 13.73
CA ARG A 50 7.32 -1.72 13.16
C ARG A 50 6.80 -1.88 11.73
N VAL A 51 7.71 -1.91 10.77
CA VAL A 51 7.40 -1.98 9.34
C VAL A 51 7.85 -3.33 8.78
N GLY A 52 6.92 -4.14 8.31
CA GLY A 52 7.22 -5.37 7.59
C GLY A 52 7.73 -5.07 6.19
N LEU A 53 8.96 -5.52 5.89
CA LEU A 53 9.64 -5.23 4.63
C LEU A 53 9.49 -6.35 3.59
N GLY A 54 9.12 -7.55 4.05
CA GLY A 54 8.88 -8.69 3.18
C GLY A 54 9.50 -9.99 3.70
N GLU A 55 9.27 -11.05 2.93
CA GLU A 55 9.69 -12.40 3.25
C GLU A 55 10.78 -12.89 2.29
N PHE A 56 11.75 -13.63 2.82
CA PHE A 56 12.94 -14.10 2.09
C PHE A 56 13.28 -15.54 2.45
N LYS A 57 13.67 -16.34 1.47
CA LYS A 57 14.27 -17.66 1.74
C LYS A 57 15.71 -17.52 2.24
N LYS A 58 16.45 -16.54 1.71
CA LYS A 58 17.83 -16.19 2.08
C LYS A 58 17.99 -14.68 2.03
N MET A 59 18.80 -14.13 2.91
CA MET A 59 19.04 -12.70 3.00
C MET A 59 20.49 -12.42 3.38
N GLN A 60 21.02 -11.29 2.89
CA GLN A 60 22.34 -10.78 3.26
C GLN A 60 22.24 -9.35 3.75
N ILE A 61 22.87 -9.10 4.89
CA ILE A 61 22.94 -7.78 5.52
C ILE A 61 24.41 -7.42 5.70
N GLN A 62 24.74 -6.17 5.46
CA GLN A 62 26.04 -5.61 5.75
C GLN A 62 25.92 -4.52 6.79
N SER A 63 26.65 -4.65 7.88
CA SER A 63 26.93 -3.54 8.79
C SER A 63 28.19 -2.81 8.31
N VAL A 64 28.23 -1.50 8.50
CA VAL A 64 29.42 -0.65 8.21
C VAL A 64 30.07 -0.11 9.48
N ASP A 65 29.51 -0.43 10.65
CA ASP A 65 29.98 0.01 11.96
C ASP A 65 29.70 -1.08 13.01
N SER A 66 29.85 -0.77 14.29
CA SER A 66 29.54 -1.66 15.40
C SER A 66 28.08 -2.07 15.39
N PHE A 67 27.83 -3.35 15.64
CA PHE A 67 26.50 -3.92 15.74
C PHE A 67 26.43 -5.01 16.80
N TRP A 68 25.21 -5.29 17.27
CA TRP A 68 24.91 -6.29 18.30
C TRP A 68 23.73 -7.14 17.84
N ILE A 69 23.81 -8.44 18.13
CA ILE A 69 22.75 -9.41 17.82
C ILE A 69 22.21 -9.98 19.12
N TYR A 70 20.91 -9.97 19.27
CA TYR A 70 20.21 -10.45 20.46
C TYR A 70 19.20 -11.55 20.10
N ASP A 71 19.02 -12.50 21.02
CA ASP A 71 17.96 -13.50 20.94
C ASP A 71 16.59 -12.93 21.39
N LYS A 72 15.56 -13.79 21.38
CA LYS A 72 14.19 -13.41 21.82
C LYS A 72 14.12 -13.02 23.30
N LYS A 73 15.05 -13.46 24.14
CA LYS A 73 15.12 -13.15 25.57
C LYS A 73 15.93 -11.87 25.85
N GLY A 74 16.54 -11.28 24.82
CA GLY A 74 17.42 -10.11 24.93
C GLY A 74 18.86 -10.47 25.28
N ASN A 75 19.25 -11.75 25.23
CA ASN A 75 20.64 -12.14 25.46
C ASN A 75 21.49 -11.75 24.26
N LEU A 76 22.68 -11.18 24.52
CA LEU A 76 23.65 -10.88 23.48
C LEU A 76 24.24 -12.18 22.92
N ILE A 77 24.06 -12.40 21.63
CA ILE A 77 24.59 -13.57 20.90
C ILE A 77 25.91 -13.24 20.24
N TRP A 78 26.04 -12.02 19.69
CA TRP A 78 27.23 -11.58 18.97
C TRP A 78 27.36 -10.06 18.98
N SER A 79 28.61 -9.59 18.92
CA SER A 79 28.93 -8.20 18.58
C SER A 79 30.07 -8.18 17.56
N GLY A 80 30.05 -7.24 16.63
CA GLY A 80 31.01 -7.14 15.55
C GLY A 80 31.18 -5.73 15.00
N LEU A 81 32.08 -5.58 14.04
CA LEU A 81 32.40 -4.31 13.40
C LEU A 81 32.52 -4.52 11.88
N GLY A 82 31.62 -3.92 11.09
CA GLY A 82 31.71 -3.91 9.62
C GLY A 82 31.52 -5.26 8.94
N ASP A 83 30.80 -6.20 9.55
CA ASP A 83 30.68 -7.58 9.07
C ASP A 83 29.55 -7.76 8.03
N LYS A 84 29.70 -8.86 7.26
CA LYS A 84 28.66 -9.41 6.39
C LYS A 84 27.92 -10.51 7.11
N LEU A 85 26.61 -10.39 7.18
CA LEU A 85 25.69 -11.32 7.82
C LEU A 85 24.88 -12.03 6.75
N SER A 86 24.84 -13.35 6.79
CA SER A 86 24.03 -14.16 5.87
C SER A 86 23.03 -14.99 6.66
N PHE A 87 21.78 -14.94 6.22
CA PHE A 87 20.64 -15.61 6.88
C PHE A 87 20.00 -16.62 5.95
N ASN A 88 19.60 -17.74 6.53
CA ASN A 88 18.82 -18.79 5.91
C ASN A 88 17.83 -19.33 6.95
N ILE A 89 16.75 -20.00 6.50
CA ILE A 89 15.81 -20.65 7.40
C ILE A 89 15.77 -22.14 7.14
N LYS A 90 15.70 -22.93 8.21
CA LYS A 90 15.54 -24.39 8.18
C LYS A 90 14.42 -24.84 9.11
N GLU A 91 13.95 -26.06 8.91
CA GLU A 91 12.95 -26.72 9.77
C GLU A 91 11.72 -25.82 10.03
N ALA A 92 11.31 -25.08 8.99
CA ALA A 92 10.23 -24.12 9.13
C ALA A 92 8.85 -24.81 9.11
N ARG A 93 8.03 -24.45 10.08
CA ARG A 93 6.60 -24.76 10.13
C ARG A 93 5.78 -23.49 9.93
N LYS A 94 4.82 -23.54 9.00
CA LYS A 94 3.88 -22.45 8.76
C LYS A 94 2.92 -22.25 9.93
N ALA A 95 2.41 -21.05 10.05
CA ALA A 95 1.33 -20.73 10.96
C ALA A 95 0.02 -21.47 10.57
N SER A 96 -0.83 -21.71 11.54
CA SER A 96 -2.24 -22.03 11.29
C SER A 96 -3.14 -20.98 11.93
N TYR A 97 -4.36 -20.83 11.40
CA TYR A 97 -5.25 -19.73 11.76
C TYR A 97 -6.62 -20.21 12.19
N LEU A 98 -7.27 -19.37 13.00
CA LEU A 98 -8.72 -19.25 13.07
C LEU A 98 -9.13 -18.06 12.21
N TYR A 99 -10.22 -18.20 11.49
CA TYR A 99 -10.75 -17.19 10.59
C TYR A 99 -12.05 -16.63 11.16
N TYR A 100 -12.26 -15.34 10.95
CA TYR A 100 -13.48 -14.65 11.37
C TYR A 100 -13.97 -13.76 10.23
N ALA A 101 -15.29 -13.67 10.08
CA ALA A 101 -15.90 -12.64 9.26
C ALA A 101 -15.79 -11.29 9.98
N PHE A 102 -15.23 -10.28 9.33
CA PHE A 102 -15.19 -8.92 9.84
C PHE A 102 -16.49 -8.21 9.45
N LEU A 103 -17.29 -7.84 10.44
CA LEU A 103 -18.58 -7.20 10.25
C LEU A 103 -18.50 -5.66 10.30
N GLY A 104 -17.59 -5.10 11.10
CA GLY A 104 -17.41 -3.64 11.19
C GLY A 104 -16.36 -3.19 12.19
N GLU A 105 -15.97 -1.90 12.06
CA GLU A 105 -15.12 -1.17 13.00
C GLU A 105 -15.94 -0.10 13.70
N TYR A 106 -15.84 -0.02 15.04
CA TYR A 106 -16.60 0.88 15.89
C TYR A 106 -15.68 1.71 16.78
N PRO A 107 -16.03 2.98 17.06
CA PRO A 107 -15.24 3.87 17.91
C PRO A 107 -15.14 3.40 19.37
N THR A 108 -16.20 2.76 19.90
CA THR A 108 -16.29 2.30 21.29
C THR A 108 -16.67 0.82 21.38
N TYR A 109 -16.31 0.20 22.50
CA TYR A 109 -16.67 -1.18 22.80
C TYR A 109 -18.20 -1.37 22.89
N SER A 110 -18.91 -0.40 23.48
CA SER A 110 -20.38 -0.44 23.63
C SER A 110 -21.09 -0.42 22.28
N GLU A 111 -20.65 0.45 21.35
CA GLU A 111 -21.22 0.49 19.99
C GLU A 111 -21.00 -0.82 19.22
N ALA A 112 -19.82 -1.43 19.38
CA ALA A 112 -19.52 -2.73 18.78
C ALA A 112 -20.42 -3.84 19.34
N LEU A 113 -20.65 -3.86 20.66
CA LEU A 113 -21.55 -4.85 21.31
C LEU A 113 -23.00 -4.64 20.85
N GLN A 114 -23.48 -3.39 20.83
CA GLN A 114 -24.84 -3.08 20.37
C GLN A 114 -25.06 -3.52 18.92
N ALA A 115 -24.06 -3.30 18.06
CA ALA A 115 -24.14 -3.81 16.69
C ALA A 115 -24.10 -5.35 16.64
N GLY A 116 -23.35 -5.98 17.56
CA GLY A 116 -23.25 -7.44 17.66
C GLY A 116 -24.57 -8.12 18.02
N SER A 117 -25.38 -7.53 18.91
CA SER A 117 -26.65 -8.12 19.33
C SER A 117 -27.61 -8.36 18.16
N SER A 118 -27.65 -7.45 17.17
CA SER A 118 -28.47 -7.65 15.97
C SER A 118 -28.05 -8.85 15.13
N TRP A 119 -26.77 -9.20 15.12
CA TRP A 119 -26.25 -10.39 14.44
C TRP A 119 -26.53 -11.67 15.25
N GLU A 120 -26.49 -11.57 16.58
CA GLU A 120 -26.82 -12.68 17.49
C GLU A 120 -28.29 -13.05 17.41
N ASP A 121 -29.18 -12.07 17.24
CA ASP A 121 -30.61 -12.30 16.98
C ASP A 121 -30.85 -13.10 15.69
N TRP A 122 -29.92 -13.01 14.72
CA TRP A 122 -29.95 -13.82 13.49
C TRP A 122 -29.20 -15.16 13.62
N GLY A 123 -28.76 -15.53 14.84
CA GLY A 123 -28.10 -16.79 15.14
C GLY A 123 -26.59 -16.81 14.86
N TYR A 124 -25.97 -15.67 14.54
CA TYR A 124 -24.54 -15.60 14.36
C TYR A 124 -23.82 -15.46 15.71
N ARG A 125 -22.63 -16.04 15.80
CA ARG A 125 -21.82 -15.98 17.01
C ARG A 125 -20.82 -14.83 16.89
N THR A 126 -21.05 -13.74 17.64
CA THR A 126 -20.20 -12.54 17.54
C THR A 126 -19.13 -12.44 18.62
N ARG A 127 -18.07 -11.68 18.34
CA ARG A 127 -17.00 -11.31 19.26
C ARG A 127 -16.49 -9.91 18.96
N VAL A 128 -16.28 -9.11 19.99
CA VAL A 128 -15.60 -7.79 19.87
C VAL A 128 -14.13 -7.94 20.22
N THR A 129 -13.25 -7.39 19.39
CA THR A 129 -11.80 -7.34 19.64
C THR A 129 -11.26 -5.92 19.48
N GLU A 130 -10.39 -5.50 20.41
CA GLU A 130 -9.72 -4.20 20.36
C GLU A 130 -8.58 -4.22 19.33
N LYS A 131 -8.45 -3.14 18.55
CA LYS A 131 -7.37 -2.89 17.59
C LYS A 131 -6.87 -1.45 17.67
N GLY A 132 -5.63 -1.24 17.24
CA GLY A 132 -4.96 0.04 17.39
C GLY A 132 -4.07 0.07 18.62
N LYS A 133 -3.58 1.25 18.98
CA LYS A 133 -2.60 1.44 20.06
C LYS A 133 -2.90 2.70 20.87
N ILE A 134 -2.38 2.70 22.10
CA ILE A 134 -2.24 3.91 22.92
C ILE A 134 -0.77 4.32 22.86
N PHE A 135 -0.51 5.53 22.38
CA PHE A 135 0.82 6.14 22.44
C PHE A 135 0.87 7.13 23.60
N LYS A 136 1.86 6.95 24.47
CA LYS A 136 2.14 7.88 25.58
C LYS A 136 3.42 8.64 25.25
N ILE A 137 3.34 9.95 25.08
CA ILE A 137 4.46 10.77 24.68
C ILE A 137 4.44 12.12 25.40
N GLN A 138 5.51 12.45 26.12
CA GLN A 138 5.65 13.72 26.86
C GLN A 138 4.41 14.11 27.68
N GLY A 139 3.81 13.14 28.39
CA GLY A 139 2.61 13.34 29.20
C GLY A 139 1.28 13.35 28.44
N ARG A 140 1.29 13.29 27.11
CA ARG A 140 0.08 13.17 26.27
C ARG A 140 -0.26 11.71 25.99
N ILE A 141 -1.56 11.46 25.85
CA ILE A 141 -2.11 10.15 25.45
C ILE A 141 -2.78 10.33 24.09
N ILE A 142 -2.31 9.56 23.11
CA ILE A 142 -2.93 9.47 21.79
C ILE A 142 -3.53 8.08 21.68
N ASP A 143 -4.85 8.02 21.75
CA ASP A 143 -5.61 6.77 21.65
C ASP A 143 -6.11 6.58 20.23
N THR A 144 -5.56 5.59 19.53
CA THR A 144 -5.97 5.22 18.18
C THR A 144 -6.85 3.98 18.16
N ARG A 145 -7.21 3.43 19.32
CA ARG A 145 -7.98 2.19 19.40
C ARG A 145 -9.37 2.32 18.77
N SER A 146 -9.80 1.21 18.23
CA SER A 146 -11.16 0.94 17.76
C SER A 146 -11.50 -0.51 18.03
N TYR A 147 -12.76 -0.87 17.85
CA TYR A 147 -13.31 -2.17 18.21
C TYR A 147 -13.86 -2.85 16.97
N TYR A 148 -13.32 -4.02 16.65
CA TYR A 148 -13.76 -4.84 15.53
C TYR A 148 -14.84 -5.81 15.99
N LEU A 149 -15.96 -5.80 15.29
CA LEU A 149 -16.99 -6.81 15.43
C LEU A 149 -16.66 -7.95 14.47
N LEU A 150 -16.51 -9.15 15.02
CA LEU A 150 -16.12 -10.35 14.32
C LEU A 150 -17.19 -11.42 14.51
N GLU A 151 -17.41 -12.26 13.52
CA GLU A 151 -18.28 -13.44 13.57
C GLU A 151 -17.43 -14.70 13.30
N GLY A 152 -17.69 -15.78 13.99
CA GLY A 152 -16.95 -17.04 13.95
C GLY A 152 -16.57 -17.52 15.35
N PRO A 153 -15.54 -18.41 15.52
CA PRO A 153 -14.43 -18.71 14.58
C PRO A 153 -14.74 -19.81 13.56
N TYR A 154 -14.01 -19.77 12.44
CA TYR A 154 -13.95 -20.81 11.42
C TYR A 154 -12.54 -21.40 11.35
N PHE A 155 -12.44 -22.72 11.09
CA PHE A 155 -11.14 -23.41 11.04
C PHE A 155 -10.44 -23.31 9.69
N ASP A 156 -11.17 -22.97 8.64
CA ASP A 156 -10.65 -22.77 7.29
C ASP A 156 -11.42 -21.68 6.53
N ILE A 157 -10.82 -21.22 5.43
CA ILE A 157 -11.36 -20.11 4.63
C ILE A 157 -12.57 -20.55 3.78
N GLU A 158 -12.67 -21.83 3.44
CA GLU A 158 -13.77 -22.36 2.61
C GLU A 158 -15.05 -22.36 3.41
N THR A 159 -15.01 -22.88 4.65
CA THR A 159 -16.13 -22.85 5.59
C THR A 159 -16.56 -21.41 5.89
N LEU A 160 -15.61 -20.51 6.16
CA LEU A 160 -15.93 -19.08 6.33
C LEU A 160 -16.64 -18.51 5.11
N ASN A 161 -16.17 -18.82 3.89
CA ASN A 161 -16.78 -18.29 2.66
C ASN A 161 -18.20 -18.81 2.42
N LYS A 162 -18.51 -20.03 2.91
CA LYS A 162 -19.80 -20.69 2.74
C LYS A 162 -20.83 -20.28 3.79
N GLU A 163 -20.40 -20.13 5.04
CA GLU A 163 -21.29 -20.06 6.19
C GLU A 163 -21.39 -18.67 6.82
N SER A 164 -20.37 -17.79 6.58
CA SER A 164 -20.40 -16.44 7.15
C SER A 164 -21.42 -15.52 6.47
N PRO A 165 -21.85 -14.43 7.14
CA PRO A 165 -22.76 -13.45 6.58
C PRO A 165 -22.27 -12.90 5.22
N LEU A 166 -23.19 -12.72 4.26
CA LEU A 166 -22.88 -12.15 2.94
C LEU A 166 -22.42 -10.69 3.04
N GLU A 167 -22.88 -9.96 4.06
CA GLU A 167 -22.60 -8.57 4.34
C GLU A 167 -21.23 -8.35 4.99
N ARG A 168 -20.45 -9.40 5.25
CA ARG A 168 -19.11 -9.25 5.82
C ARG A 168 -18.24 -8.31 4.99
N LYS A 169 -17.48 -7.45 5.66
CA LYS A 169 -16.59 -6.45 5.05
C LYS A 169 -15.17 -6.96 4.81
N GLY A 170 -14.87 -8.17 5.25
CA GLY A 170 -13.55 -8.77 5.09
C GLY A 170 -13.33 -10.00 5.96
N THR A 171 -12.09 -10.46 6.00
CA THR A 171 -11.67 -11.63 6.80
C THR A 171 -10.61 -11.21 7.80
N TYR A 172 -10.83 -11.53 9.06
CA TYR A 172 -9.86 -11.39 10.14
C TYR A 172 -9.21 -12.75 10.41
N ARG A 173 -7.90 -12.78 10.63
CA ARG A 173 -7.14 -13.99 10.96
C ARG A 173 -6.53 -13.86 12.34
N GLU A 174 -6.66 -14.90 13.15
CA GLU A 174 -6.01 -15.04 14.45
C GLU A 174 -5.09 -16.25 14.43
N LEU A 175 -3.87 -16.11 14.97
CA LEU A 175 -2.95 -17.24 15.03
C LEU A 175 -3.50 -18.33 15.98
N ARG A 176 -3.74 -19.52 15.45
CA ARG A 176 -4.02 -20.73 16.24
C ARG A 176 -2.73 -21.41 16.67
N ILE A 177 -1.82 -21.62 15.72
CA ILE A 177 -0.48 -22.13 15.98
C ILE A 177 0.51 -21.15 15.34
N PRO A 178 1.41 -20.52 16.12
CA PRO A 178 2.40 -19.61 15.55
C PRO A 178 3.40 -20.35 14.65
N PRO A 179 4.01 -19.66 13.70
CA PRO A 179 5.08 -20.22 12.88
C PRO A 179 6.28 -20.58 13.77
N SER A 180 7.10 -21.51 13.30
CA SER A 180 8.34 -21.88 13.97
C SER A 180 9.42 -22.27 12.96
N GLY A 181 10.69 -21.97 13.25
CA GLY A 181 11.81 -22.34 12.39
C GLY A 181 13.16 -22.09 13.05
N LEU A 182 14.23 -22.66 12.46
CA LEU A 182 15.61 -22.39 12.84
C LEU A 182 16.22 -21.39 11.87
N ILE A 183 16.52 -20.19 12.36
CA ILE A 183 17.23 -19.16 11.61
C ILE A 183 18.73 -19.46 11.70
N GLU A 184 19.33 -19.82 10.59
CA GLU A 184 20.79 -19.98 10.48
C GLU A 184 21.40 -18.60 10.15
N LEU A 185 22.27 -18.13 11.02
CA LEU A 185 23.07 -16.93 10.85
C LEU A 185 24.53 -17.35 10.62
N LYS A 186 25.12 -16.87 9.52
CA LYS A 186 26.58 -16.98 9.26
C LYS A 186 27.21 -15.59 9.33
N ILE A 187 28.22 -15.44 10.17
CA ILE A 187 29.08 -14.26 10.29
C ILE A 187 30.50 -14.72 10.08
N ASN A 188 31.13 -14.28 8.99
CA ASN A 188 32.42 -14.79 8.56
C ASN A 188 32.42 -16.35 8.52
N ASP A 189 33.27 -17.03 9.29
CA ASP A 189 33.32 -18.49 9.36
C ASP A 189 32.48 -19.10 10.49
N ARG A 190 31.83 -18.28 11.31
CA ARG A 190 31.00 -18.73 12.44
C ARG A 190 29.56 -18.92 12.01
N LYS A 191 28.92 -19.96 12.57
CA LYS A 191 27.51 -20.28 12.34
C LYS A 191 26.74 -20.30 13.67
N PHE A 192 25.57 -19.71 13.67
CA PHE A 192 24.64 -19.68 14.80
C PHE A 192 23.28 -20.21 14.34
N GLN A 193 22.56 -20.83 15.26
CA GLN A 193 21.17 -21.25 15.05
C GLN A 193 20.30 -20.61 16.13
N LEU A 194 19.30 -19.83 15.71
CA LEU A 194 18.39 -19.14 16.59
C LEU A 194 16.95 -19.55 16.29
N LYS A 195 16.17 -19.81 17.31
CA LYS A 195 14.78 -20.23 17.16
C LYS A 195 13.89 -19.01 16.97
N ASP A 196 13.22 -18.95 15.83
CA ASP A 196 12.11 -18.05 15.48
C ASP A 196 12.41 -16.55 15.44
N PHE A 197 13.51 -16.05 16.04
CA PHE A 197 13.74 -14.64 16.24
C PHE A 197 15.20 -14.28 16.46
N LEU A 198 15.60 -13.15 15.91
CA LEU A 198 16.77 -12.37 16.34
C LEU A 198 16.54 -10.88 16.09
N ARG A 199 17.23 -10.04 16.86
CA ARG A 199 17.27 -8.59 16.71
C ARG A 199 18.69 -8.16 16.42
N ILE A 200 18.85 -7.17 15.54
CA ILE A 200 20.14 -6.54 15.24
C ILE A 200 20.01 -5.06 15.56
N ASP A 201 20.84 -4.58 16.47
CA ASP A 201 21.04 -3.17 16.75
C ASP A 201 22.39 -2.74 16.15
N SER A 202 22.50 -1.54 15.58
CA SER A 202 23.72 -1.02 14.97
C SER A 202 23.90 0.46 15.29
N LYS A 203 25.16 0.96 15.25
CA LYS A 203 25.42 2.41 15.40
C LYS A 203 25.06 3.19 14.13
N ARG A 204 25.16 2.57 12.97
CA ARG A 204 24.85 3.18 11.66
C ARG A 204 23.80 2.36 10.91
N PRO A 205 23.19 2.92 9.85
CA PRO A 205 22.23 2.20 9.02
C PRO A 205 22.80 0.87 8.51
N LEU A 206 21.94 -0.11 8.39
CA LEU A 206 22.24 -1.44 7.85
C LEU A 206 21.93 -1.48 6.35
N ILE A 207 22.71 -2.25 5.59
CA ILE A 207 22.53 -2.40 4.15
C ILE A 207 22.01 -3.82 3.84
N ILE A 208 20.77 -3.92 3.39
CA ILE A 208 20.20 -5.18 2.90
C ILE A 208 20.60 -5.33 1.44
N LYS A 209 21.41 -6.35 1.15
CA LYS A 209 21.92 -6.60 -0.20
C LYS A 209 20.86 -7.25 -1.09
N ASN A 210 20.82 -6.82 -2.37
CA ASN A 210 19.94 -7.40 -3.37
C ASN A 210 18.46 -7.46 -2.94
N PHE A 211 18.00 -6.46 -2.21
CA PHE A 211 16.61 -6.36 -1.80
C PHE A 211 15.70 -6.32 -3.03
N VAL A 212 14.69 -7.17 -3.01
CA VAL A 212 13.72 -7.31 -4.12
C VAL A 212 12.48 -6.51 -3.79
N SER A 213 12.29 -5.40 -4.51
CA SER A 213 11.08 -4.58 -4.38
C SER A 213 10.16 -4.82 -5.57
N PRO A 214 8.97 -5.41 -5.38
CA PRO A 214 7.99 -5.53 -6.46
C PRO A 214 7.39 -4.17 -6.79
N ASN A 215 7.30 -3.85 -8.07
CA ASN A 215 6.51 -2.72 -8.53
C ASN A 215 5.09 -3.20 -8.84
N HIS A 216 4.15 -2.93 -7.96
CA HIS A 216 2.76 -3.38 -8.07
C HIS A 216 2.01 -2.82 -9.31
N TYR A 217 2.51 -1.74 -9.93
CA TYR A 217 1.91 -1.16 -11.13
C TYR A 217 2.46 -1.73 -12.43
N THR A 218 3.74 -2.11 -12.46
CA THR A 218 4.37 -2.62 -13.69
C THR A 218 4.59 -4.11 -13.68
N GLY A 219 4.46 -4.75 -12.52
CA GLY A 219 4.84 -6.16 -12.31
C GLY A 219 6.35 -6.40 -12.36
N ASN A 220 7.15 -5.37 -12.61
CA ASN A 220 8.60 -5.48 -12.65
C ASN A 220 9.17 -5.67 -11.25
N VAL A 221 10.25 -6.43 -11.16
CA VAL A 221 10.99 -6.64 -9.93
C VAL A 221 12.32 -5.91 -10.04
N THR A 222 12.57 -5.00 -9.10
CA THR A 222 13.85 -4.27 -9.03
C THR A 222 14.69 -4.86 -7.91
N LYS A 223 15.93 -5.23 -8.21
CA LYS A 223 16.94 -5.57 -7.21
C LYS A 223 17.78 -4.33 -6.93
N LYS A 224 17.80 -3.90 -5.68
CA LYS A 224 18.63 -2.78 -5.21
C LYS A 224 19.09 -3.04 -3.78
N ASN A 225 20.13 -2.36 -3.35
CA ASN A 225 20.45 -2.35 -1.92
C ASN A 225 19.43 -1.45 -1.21
N LEU A 226 18.87 -1.94 -0.11
CA LEU A 226 18.00 -1.16 0.77
C LEU A 226 18.81 -0.76 2.00
N ILE A 227 18.82 0.52 2.32
CA ILE A 227 19.45 1.04 3.54
C ILE A 227 18.35 1.20 4.58
N LEU A 228 18.55 0.62 5.75
CA LEU A 228 17.58 0.65 6.85
C LEU A 228 18.14 1.41 8.05
N PRO A 229 17.29 2.01 8.88
CA PRO A 229 17.64 2.45 10.22
C PRO A 229 18.31 1.33 11.05
N PRO A 230 18.97 1.68 12.17
CA PRO A 230 19.90 0.76 12.82
C PRO A 230 19.27 -0.36 13.63
N VAL A 231 17.94 -0.50 13.67
CA VAL A 231 17.28 -1.55 14.46
C VAL A 231 16.36 -2.37 13.59
N ILE A 232 16.69 -3.64 13.41
CA ILE A 232 15.88 -4.58 12.64
C ILE A 232 15.63 -5.87 13.40
N GLU A 233 14.52 -6.54 13.08
CA GLU A 233 14.22 -7.89 13.52
C GLU A 233 14.17 -8.84 12.33
N ILE A 234 14.64 -10.05 12.54
CA ILE A 234 14.47 -11.17 11.61
C ILE A 234 13.70 -12.24 12.36
N ARG A 235 12.60 -12.69 11.76
CA ARG A 235 11.70 -13.69 12.37
C ARG A 235 11.37 -14.79 11.40
N THR A 236 10.88 -15.92 11.93
CA THR A 236 10.14 -16.88 11.11
C THR A 236 8.79 -16.24 10.73
N SER A 237 8.50 -16.15 9.42
CA SER A 237 7.23 -15.62 8.92
C SER A 237 6.10 -16.63 9.06
N ASN A 238 4.87 -16.17 8.90
CA ASN A 238 3.68 -17.02 8.90
C ASN A 238 3.72 -18.10 7.80
N ASP A 239 4.43 -17.86 6.71
CA ASP A 239 4.64 -18.82 5.60
C ASP A 239 5.90 -19.68 5.75
N GLY A 240 6.63 -19.55 6.86
CA GLY A 240 7.85 -20.32 7.13
C GLY A 240 9.09 -19.80 6.40
N ASN A 241 9.12 -18.53 6.03
CA ASN A 241 10.29 -17.85 5.46
C ASN A 241 10.97 -16.96 6.52
N LEU A 242 12.03 -16.25 6.15
CA LEU A 242 12.60 -15.16 6.95
C LEU A 242 11.73 -13.91 6.74
N LEU A 243 11.18 -13.34 7.79
CA LEU A 243 10.47 -12.06 7.79
C LEU A 243 11.43 -10.97 8.29
N LEU A 244 11.62 -9.93 7.50
CA LEU A 244 12.41 -8.74 7.87
C LEU A 244 11.48 -7.63 8.34
N ILE A 245 11.73 -7.12 9.55
CA ILE A 245 11.00 -6.01 10.15
C ILE A 245 11.99 -4.89 10.49
N ASP A 246 11.66 -3.66 10.12
CA ASP A 246 12.35 -2.45 10.55
C ASP A 246 11.60 -1.85 11.75
N GLU A 247 12.30 -1.67 12.89
CA GLU A 247 11.76 -1.01 14.07
C GLU A 247 12.39 0.37 14.21
N LEU A 248 11.59 1.40 13.97
CA LEU A 248 12.11 2.75 13.85
C LEU A 248 11.21 3.80 14.51
N ASP A 249 11.82 4.97 14.75
CA ASP A 249 11.10 6.17 15.16
C ASP A 249 10.16 6.65 14.07
N LEU A 250 8.99 7.19 14.45
CA LEU A 250 7.97 7.68 13.52
C LEU A 250 8.49 8.71 12.54
N GLU A 251 9.39 9.61 12.95
CA GLU A 251 9.94 10.63 12.07
C GLU A 251 10.89 10.03 11.02
N LEU A 252 11.69 9.04 11.38
CA LEU A 252 12.51 8.28 10.42
C LEU A 252 11.63 7.52 9.43
N TYR A 253 10.50 6.99 9.90
CA TYR A 253 9.52 6.38 9.00
C TYR A 253 8.94 7.41 8.01
N VAL A 254 8.54 8.59 8.49
CA VAL A 254 8.01 9.67 7.64
C VAL A 254 9.04 10.13 6.61
N GLU A 255 10.34 10.23 6.97
CA GLU A 255 11.42 10.51 6.01
C GLU A 255 11.48 9.45 4.89
N GLY A 256 11.43 8.16 5.25
CA GLY A 256 11.46 7.06 4.30
C GLY A 256 10.22 6.98 3.40
N VAL A 257 9.05 7.33 3.94
CA VAL A 257 7.78 7.43 3.19
C VAL A 257 7.81 8.64 2.26
N LEU A 258 8.21 9.81 2.73
CA LEU A 258 8.25 11.03 1.91
C LEU A 258 9.15 10.83 0.68
N LYS A 259 10.30 10.18 0.87
CA LYS A 259 11.22 9.78 -0.21
C LYS A 259 10.55 8.85 -1.24
N GLY A 260 9.62 7.99 -0.81
CA GLY A 260 8.91 7.03 -1.67
C GLY A 260 7.69 7.59 -2.37
N GLU A 261 7.01 8.55 -1.75
CA GLU A 261 5.71 9.06 -2.19
C GLU A 261 5.80 10.31 -3.07
N MET A 262 6.73 11.21 -2.77
CA MET A 262 6.87 12.47 -3.52
C MET A 262 8.33 12.76 -3.86
N PRO A 263 8.64 13.19 -5.11
CA PRO A 263 9.99 13.65 -5.46
C PRO A 263 10.43 14.82 -4.56
N ALA A 264 11.68 14.80 -4.08
CA ALA A 264 12.25 15.88 -3.26
C ALA A 264 12.27 17.26 -3.97
N SER A 265 12.16 17.26 -5.31
CA SER A 265 12.03 18.46 -6.14
C SER A 265 10.66 19.14 -6.08
N PHE A 266 9.66 18.52 -5.45
CA PHE A 266 8.35 19.14 -5.24
C PHE A 266 8.47 20.37 -4.32
N PRO A 267 7.52 21.34 -4.40
CA PRO A 267 7.50 22.52 -3.55
C PRO A 267 7.48 22.18 -2.06
N LEU A 268 8.15 23.02 -1.26
CA LEU A 268 8.36 22.79 0.17
C LEU A 268 7.04 22.57 0.94
N GLU A 269 6.05 23.42 0.70
CA GLU A 269 4.76 23.35 1.40
C GLU A 269 3.96 22.09 1.04
N ALA A 270 4.09 21.59 -0.19
CA ALA A 270 3.50 20.30 -0.57
C ALA A 270 4.19 19.11 0.12
N LEU A 271 5.52 19.14 0.24
CA LEU A 271 6.28 18.15 0.99
C LEU A 271 5.93 18.17 2.48
N LYS A 272 5.73 19.36 3.09
CA LYS A 272 5.26 19.49 4.48
C LYS A 272 3.86 18.90 4.66
N ALA A 273 2.94 19.21 3.75
CA ALA A 273 1.58 18.63 3.76
C ALA A 273 1.63 17.09 3.67
N GLN A 274 2.48 16.55 2.80
CA GLN A 274 2.66 15.10 2.66
C GLN A 274 3.28 14.47 3.91
N ALA A 275 4.27 15.11 4.54
CA ALA A 275 4.88 14.60 5.77
C ALA A 275 3.85 14.50 6.92
N ILE A 276 3.01 15.54 7.08
CA ILE A 276 1.92 15.56 8.06
C ILE A 276 0.87 14.49 7.74
N ALA A 277 0.47 14.36 6.47
CA ALA A 277 -0.47 13.34 6.03
C ALA A 277 0.07 11.92 6.27
N ALA A 278 1.34 11.67 5.94
CA ALA A 278 2.00 10.38 6.14
C ALA A 278 2.10 10.00 7.63
N ARG A 279 2.50 10.94 8.48
CA ARG A 279 2.57 10.76 9.94
C ARG A 279 1.20 10.45 10.53
N THR A 280 0.18 11.21 10.14
CA THR A 280 -1.20 11.00 10.59
C THR A 280 -1.72 9.63 10.16
N HIS A 281 -1.52 9.26 8.89
CA HIS A 281 -1.92 7.94 8.36
C HIS A 281 -1.25 6.80 9.15
N ALA A 282 0.06 6.89 9.38
CA ALA A 282 0.80 5.87 10.12
C ALA A 282 0.20 5.65 11.51
N LEU A 283 -0.03 6.71 12.28
CA LEU A 283 -0.63 6.61 13.62
C LEU A 283 -2.07 6.09 13.58
N ALA A 284 -2.89 6.63 12.71
CA ALA A 284 -4.30 6.26 12.62
C ALA A 284 -4.54 4.81 12.21
N THR A 285 -3.59 4.19 11.47
CA THR A 285 -3.72 2.83 10.92
C THR A 285 -2.83 1.79 11.61
N CYS A 286 -1.94 2.23 12.52
CA CYS A 286 -1.02 1.36 13.26
C CYS A 286 -1.77 0.25 14.01
N GLY A 287 -1.46 -1.02 13.68
CA GLY A 287 -2.08 -2.19 14.31
C GLY A 287 -3.56 -2.44 13.96
N LYS A 288 -4.12 -1.75 12.93
CA LYS A 288 -5.54 -1.84 12.58
C LYS A 288 -5.84 -2.55 11.26
N LYS A 289 -4.86 -2.89 10.44
CA LYS A 289 -5.16 -3.52 9.15
C LYS A 289 -5.60 -4.96 9.32
N LEU A 290 -6.74 -5.33 8.73
CA LEU A 290 -7.25 -6.71 8.74
C LEU A 290 -6.24 -7.70 8.15
N SER A 291 -5.58 -7.33 7.04
CA SER A 291 -4.56 -8.15 6.40
C SER A 291 -3.33 -8.41 7.28
N LEU A 292 -3.10 -7.56 8.29
CA LEU A 292 -1.99 -7.67 9.24
C LEU A 292 -2.43 -8.17 10.61
N SER A 293 -3.64 -8.67 10.77
CA SER A 293 -4.22 -9.05 12.07
C SER A 293 -3.42 -10.12 12.82
N SER A 294 -2.68 -10.95 12.11
CA SER A 294 -1.79 -11.99 12.64
C SER A 294 -0.30 -11.73 12.42
N GLU A 295 0.06 -10.55 11.91
CA GLU A 295 1.44 -10.19 11.65
C GLU A 295 2.11 -9.52 12.86
N PRO A 296 3.43 -9.72 13.08
CA PRO A 296 4.15 -9.13 14.18
C PRO A 296 4.65 -7.70 13.90
N TYR A 297 4.06 -6.97 12.97
CA TYR A 297 4.39 -5.60 12.59
C TYR A 297 3.14 -4.75 12.37
N ASP A 298 3.32 -3.44 12.34
CA ASP A 298 2.22 -2.46 12.33
C ASP A 298 1.79 -2.04 10.93
N LEU A 299 2.76 -1.89 10.02
CA LEU A 299 2.60 -1.35 8.67
C LEU A 299 3.44 -2.17 7.68
N THR A 300 3.06 -2.16 6.41
CA THR A 300 3.88 -2.69 5.30
C THR A 300 4.68 -1.58 4.64
N ALA A 301 5.77 -1.93 3.95
CA ALA A 301 6.62 -0.98 3.22
C ALA A 301 6.13 -0.68 1.79
N ASP A 302 4.95 -1.15 1.43
CA ASP A 302 4.39 -1.06 0.08
C ASP A 302 3.12 -0.20 0.01
N ILE A 303 2.50 -0.15 -1.17
CA ILE A 303 1.28 0.64 -1.44
C ILE A 303 0.06 0.25 -0.60
N PHE A 304 0.09 -0.90 0.08
CA PHE A 304 -1.00 -1.28 1.00
C PHE A 304 -0.94 -0.51 2.33
N SER A 305 0.23 0.04 2.70
CA SER A 305 0.36 1.05 3.76
C SER A 305 0.79 2.38 3.17
N GLN A 306 2.08 2.58 2.97
CA GLN A 306 2.70 3.72 2.31
C GLN A 306 4.03 3.27 1.71
N ALA A 307 4.47 3.87 0.59
CA ALA A 307 5.71 3.49 -0.06
C ALA A 307 6.93 3.89 0.79
N PHE A 308 7.35 2.99 1.68
CA PHE A 308 8.53 3.18 2.53
C PHE A 308 9.81 2.74 1.79
N MET A 309 10.77 3.66 1.63
CA MET A 309 12.01 3.47 0.87
C MET A 309 13.26 3.34 1.76
N GLY A 310 13.06 2.97 3.03
CA GLY A 310 14.16 2.84 4.00
C GLY A 310 14.75 4.17 4.44
N TYR A 311 16.00 4.14 4.90
CA TYR A 311 16.70 5.31 5.42
C TYR A 311 16.88 6.40 4.36
N ASN A 312 16.62 7.64 4.76
CA ASN A 312 16.71 8.80 3.90
C ASN A 312 18.02 9.58 4.17
N THR A 313 18.70 10.02 3.09
CA THR A 313 19.91 10.85 3.16
C THR A 313 19.70 12.25 2.59
N ASP A 314 18.53 12.52 1.98
CA ASP A 314 18.20 13.83 1.38
C ASP A 314 17.98 14.87 2.49
N THR A 315 18.77 15.93 2.47
CA THR A 315 18.75 16.99 3.48
C THR A 315 17.48 17.82 3.44
N LYS A 316 16.88 18.01 2.25
CA LYS A 316 15.61 18.73 2.11
C LYS A 316 14.46 17.96 2.74
N ILE A 317 14.39 16.64 2.51
CA ILE A 317 13.39 15.77 3.14
C ILE A 317 13.54 15.80 4.66
N LYS A 318 14.76 15.66 5.18
CA LYS A 318 15.03 15.75 6.63
C LYS A 318 14.56 17.08 7.21
N LYS A 319 14.87 18.19 6.55
CA LYS A 319 14.43 19.54 6.98
C LYS A 319 12.89 19.63 7.01
N VAL A 320 12.21 19.15 5.97
CA VAL A 320 10.74 19.15 5.90
C VAL A 320 10.12 18.38 7.07
N VAL A 321 10.64 17.17 7.35
CA VAL A 321 10.13 16.34 8.45
C VAL A 321 10.40 17.01 9.79
N GLN A 322 11.58 17.61 9.99
CA GLN A 322 11.94 18.35 11.20
C GLN A 322 11.04 19.59 11.41
N GLU A 323 10.77 20.38 10.35
CA GLU A 323 9.89 21.55 10.43
C GLU A 323 8.41 21.22 10.70
N THR A 324 8.00 19.98 10.44
CA THR A 324 6.65 19.48 10.69
C THR A 324 6.59 18.42 11.81
N GLU A 325 7.66 18.30 12.59
CA GLU A 325 7.82 17.27 13.62
C GLU A 325 6.64 17.25 14.58
N GLY A 326 6.07 16.05 14.78
CA GLY A 326 4.96 15.81 15.68
C GLY A 326 3.63 16.42 15.25
N ILE A 327 3.54 17.13 14.12
CA ILE A 327 2.27 17.70 13.65
C ILE A 327 1.46 16.61 12.95
N ILE A 328 0.19 16.42 13.36
CA ILE A 328 -0.77 15.49 12.77
C ILE A 328 -2.15 16.13 12.62
N LEU A 329 -3.01 15.49 11.84
CA LEU A 329 -4.41 15.87 11.65
C LEU A 329 -5.31 15.10 12.62
N PHE A 330 -6.19 15.81 13.30
CA PHE A 330 -7.22 15.25 14.16
C PHE A 330 -8.62 15.47 13.57
N TYR A 331 -9.51 14.55 13.89
CA TYR A 331 -10.95 14.68 13.74
C TYR A 331 -11.64 14.05 14.94
N ASN A 332 -12.54 14.80 15.60
CA ASN A 332 -13.22 14.36 16.84
C ASN A 332 -12.24 13.79 17.89
N SER A 333 -11.16 14.54 18.16
CA SER A 333 -10.12 14.20 19.16
C SER A 333 -9.37 12.89 18.92
N LYS A 334 -9.49 12.30 17.72
CA LYS A 334 -8.69 11.13 17.29
C LYS A 334 -7.85 11.47 16.07
N PRO A 335 -6.66 10.86 15.91
CA PRO A 335 -5.91 10.98 14.65
C PRO A 335 -6.77 10.59 13.46
N ALA A 336 -6.88 11.49 12.47
CA ALA A 336 -7.75 11.30 11.32
C ALA A 336 -7.24 10.18 10.41
N ARG A 337 -8.14 9.40 9.81
CA ARG A 337 -7.81 8.46 8.73
C ARG A 337 -7.49 9.26 7.47
N ILE A 338 -6.22 9.41 7.13
CA ILE A 338 -5.73 10.20 6.00
C ILE A 338 -5.28 9.30 4.87
N PHE A 339 -5.65 9.69 3.64
CA PHE A 339 -5.23 9.03 2.41
C PHE A 339 -4.74 10.07 1.41
N PHE A 340 -3.90 9.64 0.48
CA PHE A 340 -3.38 10.48 -0.59
C PHE A 340 -3.10 9.64 -1.85
N HIS A 341 -2.98 10.31 -2.97
CA HIS A 341 -2.78 9.68 -4.27
C HIS A 341 -2.07 10.65 -5.21
N SER A 342 -1.47 10.14 -6.29
CA SER A 342 -0.62 10.96 -7.16
C SER A 342 -1.42 12.06 -7.89
N VAL A 343 -2.49 11.73 -8.62
CA VAL A 343 -3.28 12.67 -9.44
C VAL A 343 -4.77 12.35 -9.32
N CYS A 344 -5.60 13.29 -8.87
CA CYS A 344 -7.05 13.08 -8.75
C CYS A 344 -7.79 13.10 -10.11
N GLY A 345 -7.19 13.74 -11.14
CA GLY A 345 -7.82 13.96 -12.45
C GLY A 345 -8.79 15.13 -12.47
N GLY A 346 -8.79 16.00 -11.44
CA GLY A 346 -9.62 17.19 -11.27
C GLY A 346 -10.74 17.04 -10.24
N ILE A 347 -10.96 15.83 -9.70
CA ILE A 347 -11.94 15.58 -8.63
C ILE A 347 -11.45 14.45 -7.72
N THR A 348 -11.53 14.66 -6.40
CA THR A 348 -11.25 13.59 -5.43
C THR A 348 -12.44 12.66 -5.27
N ALA A 349 -12.21 11.49 -4.69
CA ALA A 349 -13.23 10.51 -4.33
C ALA A 349 -13.53 10.54 -2.83
N SER A 350 -14.74 10.19 -2.43
CA SER A 350 -15.00 9.88 -1.02
C SER A 350 -14.52 8.47 -0.67
N SER A 351 -14.15 8.26 0.58
CA SER A 351 -13.79 6.93 1.08
C SER A 351 -14.99 5.96 1.04
N GLU A 352 -16.21 6.49 1.25
CA GLU A 352 -17.46 5.73 1.20
C GLU A 352 -17.69 5.09 -0.18
N GLU A 353 -17.46 5.84 -1.28
CA GLU A 353 -17.68 5.29 -2.62
C GLU A 353 -16.59 4.28 -3.03
N ILE A 354 -15.36 4.41 -2.55
CA ILE A 354 -14.25 3.53 -2.96
C ILE A 354 -14.15 2.28 -2.07
N TRP A 355 -14.36 2.43 -0.75
CA TRP A 355 -14.14 1.35 0.22
C TRP A 355 -15.35 1.05 1.13
N GLY A 356 -16.45 1.81 1.00
CA GLY A 356 -17.64 1.64 1.84
C GLY A 356 -17.51 2.26 3.26
N GLU A 357 -16.35 2.86 3.60
CA GLU A 357 -16.12 3.51 4.89
C GLU A 357 -16.35 5.01 4.81
N LYS A 358 -17.20 5.56 5.68
CA LYS A 358 -17.56 6.97 5.66
C LYS A 358 -16.75 7.79 6.64
N PHE A 359 -15.88 8.67 6.10
CA PHE A 359 -15.20 9.70 6.87
C PHE A 359 -15.66 11.07 6.40
N PRO A 360 -16.26 11.92 7.28
CA PRO A 360 -16.89 13.18 6.86
C PRO A 360 -15.97 14.18 6.16
N TYR A 361 -14.68 14.07 6.38
CA TYR A 361 -13.65 14.92 5.77
C TYR A 361 -13.03 14.32 4.48
N LEU A 362 -13.37 13.09 4.09
CA LEU A 362 -12.93 12.45 2.83
C LEU A 362 -14.07 12.52 1.81
N LYS A 363 -14.16 13.64 1.13
CA LYS A 363 -15.28 14.00 0.22
C LYS A 363 -14.86 14.03 -1.24
N ASN A 364 -15.85 14.08 -2.11
CA ASN A 364 -15.70 14.39 -3.53
C ASN A 364 -15.48 15.91 -3.68
N ILE A 365 -14.23 16.34 -3.80
CA ILE A 365 -13.85 17.76 -3.91
C ILE A 365 -13.42 18.02 -5.35
N LEU A 366 -13.99 19.07 -5.98
CA LEU A 366 -13.46 19.62 -7.22
C LEU A 366 -12.11 20.28 -6.91
N ASP A 367 -11.03 19.74 -7.48
CA ASP A 367 -9.65 20.13 -7.20
C ASP A 367 -9.27 21.41 -7.96
N ARG A 368 -9.93 22.53 -7.62
CA ARG A 368 -9.76 23.86 -8.23
C ARG A 368 -9.62 24.94 -7.18
N GLY A 369 -8.46 25.61 -7.13
CA GLY A 369 -8.16 26.57 -6.06
C GLY A 369 -8.16 25.92 -4.68
N VAL A 370 -8.40 26.69 -3.62
CA VAL A 370 -8.44 26.22 -2.21
C VAL A 370 -9.84 26.04 -1.66
N LYS A 371 -10.89 26.44 -2.40
CA LYS A 371 -12.28 26.27 -1.96
C LYS A 371 -12.79 24.89 -2.36
N SER A 372 -13.19 24.12 -1.37
CA SER A 372 -13.80 22.80 -1.57
C SER A 372 -15.20 22.94 -2.16
N VAL A 373 -15.38 22.59 -3.42
CA VAL A 373 -16.69 22.51 -4.07
C VAL A 373 -17.05 21.04 -4.28
N VAL A 374 -18.18 20.62 -3.75
CA VAL A 374 -18.70 19.27 -3.94
C VAL A 374 -19.48 19.21 -5.25
N VAL A 375 -19.07 18.32 -6.15
CA VAL A 375 -19.74 18.07 -7.44
C VAL A 375 -20.04 16.58 -7.60
N SER A 376 -20.91 16.23 -8.53
CA SER A 376 -21.26 14.85 -8.85
C SER A 376 -21.07 14.57 -10.34
N LEU A 377 -20.27 13.53 -10.64
CA LEU A 377 -20.04 12.98 -11.96
C LEU A 377 -20.64 11.55 -12.09
N GLY A 378 -21.74 11.27 -11.39
CA GLY A 378 -22.32 9.93 -11.26
C GLY A 378 -22.87 9.31 -12.55
N THR A 379 -22.89 10.04 -13.69
CA THR A 379 -23.39 9.54 -14.98
C THR A 379 -22.27 9.39 -16.02
N GLU A 380 -22.47 8.50 -16.99
CA GLU A 380 -21.51 8.29 -18.08
C GLU A 380 -21.26 9.57 -18.90
N ASP A 381 -22.34 10.32 -19.20
CA ASP A 381 -22.25 11.57 -19.97
C ASP A 381 -21.50 12.66 -19.22
N ALA A 382 -21.73 12.80 -17.90
CA ALA A 382 -20.99 13.75 -17.07
C ALA A 382 -19.50 13.44 -17.06
N VAL A 383 -19.12 12.16 -16.89
CA VAL A 383 -17.72 11.71 -16.94
C VAL A 383 -17.10 11.95 -18.31
N ARG A 384 -17.81 11.61 -19.38
CA ARG A 384 -17.35 11.80 -20.75
C ARG A 384 -17.09 13.27 -21.08
N LYS A 385 -18.01 14.15 -20.71
CA LYS A 385 -17.87 15.61 -20.83
C LYS A 385 -16.68 16.11 -20.01
N PHE A 386 -16.60 15.75 -18.74
CA PHE A 386 -15.54 16.18 -17.82
C PHE A 386 -14.14 15.77 -18.29
N ILE A 387 -13.96 14.54 -18.77
CA ILE A 387 -12.68 14.06 -19.29
C ILE A 387 -12.26 14.79 -20.57
N ASN A 388 -13.21 15.01 -21.49
CA ASN A 388 -12.94 15.65 -22.79
C ASN A 388 -12.71 17.17 -22.67
N MET A 389 -13.33 17.85 -21.71
CA MET A 389 -13.20 19.30 -21.53
C MET A 389 -11.81 19.75 -21.02
N LYS A 390 -11.05 18.88 -20.36
CA LYS A 390 -9.76 19.20 -19.75
C LYS A 390 -9.79 20.51 -18.93
N PRO A 391 -10.66 20.62 -17.93
CA PRO A 391 -10.84 21.86 -17.20
C PRO A 391 -9.56 22.31 -16.48
N ASP A 392 -9.49 23.60 -16.16
CA ASP A 392 -8.42 24.16 -15.33
C ASP A 392 -8.61 23.67 -13.88
N MET A 393 -7.68 22.81 -13.42
CA MET A 393 -7.68 22.13 -12.13
C MET A 393 -6.28 22.15 -11.52
N ASN A 394 -6.17 22.10 -10.21
CA ASN A 394 -4.86 22.12 -9.52
C ASN A 394 -3.92 21.02 -10.02
N CYS A 395 -4.42 19.83 -10.33
CA CYS A 395 -3.60 18.74 -10.85
C CYS A 395 -3.40 18.77 -12.39
N ASN A 396 -3.86 19.81 -13.10
CA ASN A 396 -3.53 20.06 -14.50
C ASN A 396 -2.24 20.89 -14.60
N VAL A 397 -1.12 20.21 -14.54
CA VAL A 397 0.22 20.84 -14.49
C VAL A 397 0.90 20.95 -15.85
N SER A 398 0.14 20.88 -16.95
CA SER A 398 0.69 20.94 -18.32
C SER A 398 1.40 22.26 -18.65
N GLY A 399 0.99 23.36 -18.01
CA GLY A 399 1.58 24.70 -18.16
C GLY A 399 2.62 25.08 -17.08
N ILE A 400 2.98 24.17 -16.16
CA ILE A 400 3.92 24.48 -15.08
C ILE A 400 5.35 24.10 -15.50
N GLU A 401 6.28 25.05 -15.40
CA GLU A 401 7.69 24.85 -15.68
C GLU A 401 8.43 24.16 -14.50
N ASN A 402 7.98 22.99 -14.11
CA ASN A 402 8.65 22.15 -13.13
C ASN A 402 8.80 20.75 -13.73
N HIS A 403 10.04 20.31 -13.96
CA HIS A 403 10.35 19.05 -14.64
C HIS A 403 9.68 17.83 -13.96
N SER A 404 9.71 17.79 -12.62
CA SER A 404 9.12 16.67 -11.86
C SER A 404 7.60 16.65 -11.96
N LEU A 405 6.94 17.81 -11.94
CA LEU A 405 5.49 17.91 -12.12
C LEU A 405 5.06 17.59 -13.55
N LYS A 406 5.86 18.00 -14.55
CA LYS A 406 5.60 17.73 -15.96
C LYS A 406 5.47 16.23 -16.25
N TYR A 407 6.21 15.38 -15.55
CA TYR A 407 6.06 13.92 -15.64
C TYR A 407 4.64 13.44 -15.35
N TYR A 408 3.93 14.10 -14.44
CA TYR A 408 2.58 13.72 -14.01
C TYR A 408 1.47 14.27 -14.89
N SER A 409 1.74 15.25 -15.78
CA SER A 409 0.75 15.84 -16.69
C SER A 409 0.02 14.80 -17.56
N LYS A 410 0.73 13.73 -17.95
CA LYS A 410 0.18 12.61 -18.72
C LYS A 410 -0.92 11.81 -18.00
N TYR A 411 -1.04 11.98 -16.68
CA TYR A 411 -2.06 11.31 -15.87
C TYR A 411 -3.27 12.20 -15.61
N PHE A 412 -3.19 13.50 -15.85
CA PHE A 412 -4.37 14.36 -15.78
C PHE A 412 -5.45 13.90 -16.76
N ARG A 413 -5.04 13.53 -17.98
CA ARG A 413 -5.87 12.86 -18.99
C ARG A 413 -5.04 11.78 -19.67
N TRP A 414 -5.57 10.58 -19.74
CA TRP A 414 -4.86 9.45 -20.32
C TRP A 414 -5.75 8.61 -21.23
N GLN A 415 -5.14 7.86 -22.13
CA GLN A 415 -5.79 6.88 -22.98
C GLN A 415 -5.01 5.57 -22.96
N ARG A 416 -5.73 4.46 -22.95
CA ARG A 416 -5.23 3.10 -23.15
C ARG A 416 -6.07 2.40 -24.20
N SER A 417 -5.43 1.49 -24.97
CA SER A 417 -6.12 0.63 -25.92
C SER A 417 -5.74 -0.81 -25.62
N ILE A 418 -6.71 -1.69 -25.62
CA ILE A 418 -6.52 -3.12 -25.36
C ILE A 418 -7.37 -3.93 -26.35
N SER A 419 -6.81 -5.00 -26.93
CA SER A 419 -7.58 -5.91 -27.79
C SER A 419 -8.51 -6.79 -26.94
N ALA A 420 -9.62 -7.23 -27.53
CA ALA A 420 -10.58 -8.12 -26.87
C ALA A 420 -9.92 -9.40 -26.33
N SER A 421 -8.92 -9.95 -27.04
CA SER A 421 -8.18 -11.14 -26.60
C SER A 421 -7.35 -10.88 -25.35
N LYS A 422 -6.57 -9.79 -25.33
CA LYS A 422 -5.77 -9.42 -24.12
C LYS A 422 -6.65 -9.04 -22.94
N LEU A 423 -7.78 -8.37 -23.20
CA LEU A 423 -8.73 -8.02 -22.16
C LEU A 423 -9.35 -9.28 -21.52
N ARG A 424 -9.70 -10.30 -22.34
CA ARG A 424 -10.14 -11.61 -21.84
C ARG A 424 -9.09 -12.27 -20.94
N GLU A 425 -7.81 -12.25 -21.36
CA GLU A 425 -6.70 -12.80 -20.57
C GLU A 425 -6.56 -12.10 -19.22
N SER A 426 -6.58 -10.75 -19.22
CA SER A 426 -6.50 -9.94 -17.97
C SER A 426 -7.66 -10.25 -17.02
N ILE A 427 -8.88 -10.34 -17.54
CA ILE A 427 -10.07 -10.67 -16.75
C ILE A 427 -9.94 -12.08 -16.16
N LYS A 428 -9.57 -13.07 -17.00
CA LYS A 428 -9.38 -14.45 -16.54
C LYS A 428 -8.31 -14.54 -15.45
N GLN A 429 -7.22 -13.81 -15.59
CA GLN A 429 -6.14 -13.78 -14.60
C GLN A 429 -6.57 -13.13 -13.28
N GLU A 430 -7.29 -12.00 -13.32
CA GLU A 430 -7.66 -11.25 -12.13
C GLU A 430 -8.90 -11.80 -11.42
N ILE A 431 -9.88 -12.30 -12.18
CA ILE A 431 -11.17 -12.74 -11.66
C ILE A 431 -11.22 -14.25 -11.45
N GLY A 432 -10.42 -15.03 -12.19
CA GLY A 432 -10.45 -16.50 -12.19
C GLY A 432 -11.50 -17.09 -13.12
N GLU A 433 -12.31 -16.26 -13.81
CA GLU A 433 -13.39 -16.69 -14.69
C GLU A 433 -13.12 -16.29 -16.15
N ASP A 434 -13.53 -17.15 -17.10
CA ASP A 434 -13.36 -16.91 -18.54
C ASP A 434 -14.68 -16.43 -19.17
N PRO A 435 -14.80 -15.15 -19.58
CA PRO A 435 -16.00 -14.62 -20.22
C PRO A 435 -16.24 -15.21 -21.64
N GLY A 436 -15.24 -15.85 -22.25
CA GLY A 436 -15.24 -16.17 -23.67
C GLY A 436 -14.83 -14.98 -24.54
N TYR A 437 -15.33 -14.89 -25.77
CA TYR A 437 -15.13 -13.69 -26.60
C TYR A 437 -15.88 -12.51 -25.99
N ILE A 438 -15.21 -11.36 -25.85
CA ILE A 438 -15.81 -10.18 -25.22
C ILE A 438 -16.66 -9.43 -26.23
N LEU A 439 -17.95 -9.33 -25.95
CA LEU A 439 -18.94 -8.65 -26.77
C LEU A 439 -19.06 -7.16 -26.40
N ASP A 440 -19.03 -6.86 -25.09
CA ASP A 440 -19.21 -5.50 -24.60
C ASP A 440 -18.64 -5.33 -23.18
N VAL A 441 -18.24 -4.10 -22.84
CA VAL A 441 -17.78 -3.71 -21.50
C VAL A 441 -18.41 -2.38 -21.12
N LYS A 442 -19.18 -2.37 -20.03
CA LYS A 442 -19.92 -1.19 -19.55
C LYS A 442 -19.67 -0.91 -18.07
N VAL A 443 -19.52 0.36 -17.73
CA VAL A 443 -19.61 0.80 -16.33
C VAL A 443 -21.08 0.88 -15.97
N VAL A 444 -21.51 0.03 -15.02
CA VAL A 444 -22.92 -0.08 -14.61
C VAL A 444 -23.21 0.70 -13.32
N ARG A 445 -22.18 0.96 -12.50
CA ARG A 445 -22.30 1.78 -11.30
C ARG A 445 -21.08 2.70 -11.17
N ARG A 446 -21.35 3.99 -10.92
CA ARG A 446 -20.35 5.03 -10.69
C ARG A 446 -20.55 5.70 -9.34
N GLY A 447 -19.45 6.13 -8.73
CA GLY A 447 -19.49 7.04 -7.59
C GLY A 447 -19.73 8.49 -8.03
N LYS A 448 -19.99 9.37 -7.07
CA LYS A 448 -20.15 10.82 -7.30
C LYS A 448 -18.89 11.45 -7.90
N SER A 449 -17.70 10.88 -7.66
CA SER A 449 -16.45 11.29 -8.29
C SER A 449 -16.35 10.88 -9.78
N GLY A 450 -17.31 10.15 -10.30
CA GLY A 450 -17.30 9.58 -11.66
C GLY A 450 -16.51 8.28 -11.78
N ARG A 451 -15.86 7.81 -10.70
CA ARG A 451 -15.10 6.55 -10.71
C ARG A 451 -16.01 5.35 -10.89
N ALA A 452 -15.59 4.39 -11.71
CA ALA A 452 -16.26 3.12 -11.90
C ALA A 452 -16.18 2.30 -10.61
N LEU A 453 -17.32 1.91 -10.08
CA LEU A 453 -17.46 1.06 -8.88
C LEU A 453 -17.84 -0.37 -9.24
N THR A 454 -18.59 -0.54 -10.35
CA THR A 454 -18.96 -1.84 -10.92
C THR A 454 -18.90 -1.77 -12.43
N VAL A 455 -18.23 -2.73 -13.04
CA VAL A 455 -18.14 -2.90 -14.50
C VAL A 455 -18.75 -4.24 -14.86
N LEU A 456 -19.62 -4.24 -15.88
CA LEU A 456 -20.17 -5.44 -16.52
C LEU A 456 -19.35 -5.76 -17.76
N VAL A 457 -18.80 -6.95 -17.82
CA VAL A 457 -18.19 -7.55 -19.01
C VAL A 457 -19.14 -8.58 -19.57
N LYS A 458 -19.64 -8.36 -20.80
CA LYS A 458 -20.46 -9.32 -21.52
C LYS A 458 -19.60 -10.17 -22.45
N GLY A 459 -19.58 -11.44 -22.23
CA GLY A 459 -18.86 -12.39 -23.07
C GLY A 459 -19.78 -13.45 -23.67
N THR A 460 -19.26 -14.23 -24.63
CA THR A 460 -20.02 -15.30 -25.27
C THR A 460 -20.29 -16.49 -24.34
N ARG A 461 -19.47 -16.70 -23.32
CA ARG A 461 -19.66 -17.78 -22.34
C ARG A 461 -20.49 -17.35 -21.14
N ARG A 462 -20.18 -16.14 -20.63
CA ARG A 462 -20.88 -15.57 -19.46
C ARG A 462 -20.71 -14.06 -19.37
N SER A 463 -21.55 -13.43 -18.56
CA SER A 463 -21.39 -12.05 -18.11
C SER A 463 -20.72 -12.04 -16.74
N ILE A 464 -19.77 -11.12 -16.54
CA ILE A 464 -18.99 -11.00 -15.30
C ILE A 464 -19.14 -9.58 -14.75
N PHE A 465 -19.53 -9.45 -13.48
CA PHE A 465 -19.47 -8.20 -12.75
C PHE A 465 -18.13 -8.07 -12.04
N ILE A 466 -17.45 -6.95 -12.25
CA ILE A 466 -16.17 -6.65 -11.60
C ILE A 466 -16.38 -5.44 -10.69
N GLU A 467 -16.12 -5.62 -9.40
CA GLU A 467 -16.31 -4.59 -8.38
C GLU A 467 -14.99 -4.21 -7.68
N GLY A 468 -14.94 -2.97 -7.17
CA GLY A 468 -13.81 -2.41 -6.44
C GLY A 468 -12.76 -1.74 -7.35
N ASP A 469 -12.30 -0.55 -6.94
CA ASP A 469 -11.40 0.32 -7.71
C ASP A 469 -10.18 -0.43 -8.26
N PHE A 470 -9.41 -1.06 -7.40
CA PHE A 470 -8.14 -1.66 -7.82
C PHE A 470 -8.34 -2.93 -8.66
N ARG A 471 -9.39 -3.71 -8.36
CA ARG A 471 -9.74 -4.92 -9.12
C ARG A 471 -10.19 -4.58 -10.54
N ILE A 472 -11.03 -3.54 -10.70
CA ILE A 472 -11.43 -3.01 -12.01
C ILE A 472 -10.20 -2.56 -12.81
N ARG A 473 -9.29 -1.81 -12.18
CA ARG A 473 -8.08 -1.29 -12.83
C ARG A 473 -7.15 -2.42 -13.32
N LYS A 474 -7.02 -3.51 -12.55
CA LYS A 474 -6.22 -4.68 -12.93
C LYS A 474 -6.88 -5.49 -14.05
N ALA A 475 -8.17 -5.73 -13.95
CA ALA A 475 -8.91 -6.56 -14.90
C ALA A 475 -9.04 -5.93 -16.29
N LEU A 476 -9.10 -4.58 -16.40
CA LEU A 476 -9.34 -3.88 -17.66
C LEU A 476 -8.07 -3.45 -18.42
N GLY A 477 -6.89 -3.92 -18.03
CA GLY A 477 -5.64 -3.57 -18.70
C GLY A 477 -4.60 -4.68 -18.66
N ASP A 478 -3.65 -4.67 -19.61
CA ASP A 478 -2.43 -5.50 -19.59
C ASP A 478 -1.51 -5.17 -18.41
N ARG A 479 -1.73 -4.05 -17.79
CA ARG A 479 -1.23 -3.56 -16.52
C ARG A 479 -2.34 -2.73 -15.87
N PRO A 480 -2.34 -2.51 -14.55
CA PRO A 480 -3.39 -1.75 -13.90
C PRO A 480 -3.61 -0.39 -14.57
N LEU A 481 -4.87 -0.05 -14.86
CA LEU A 481 -5.23 1.28 -15.34
C LEU A 481 -4.79 2.34 -14.32
N PRO A 482 -4.44 3.56 -14.75
CA PRO A 482 -4.01 4.61 -13.81
C PRO A 482 -5.04 4.93 -12.73
N SER A 483 -6.32 4.95 -13.05
CA SER A 483 -7.45 5.18 -12.12
C SER A 483 -8.70 4.49 -12.61
N SER A 484 -9.77 4.48 -11.81
CA SER A 484 -11.11 4.04 -12.22
C SER A 484 -12.01 5.20 -12.71
N LEU A 485 -11.50 6.44 -12.81
CA LEU A 485 -12.19 7.56 -13.46
C LEU A 485 -11.97 7.50 -14.97
N PHE A 486 -12.82 6.79 -15.69
CA PHE A 486 -12.69 6.57 -17.13
C PHE A 486 -14.06 6.33 -17.81
N TYR A 487 -14.07 6.38 -19.14
CA TYR A 487 -15.11 5.84 -19.99
C TYR A 487 -14.50 4.94 -21.08
N ILE A 488 -15.34 4.07 -21.67
CA ILE A 488 -14.90 3.05 -22.63
C ILE A 488 -15.57 3.30 -23.98
N LEU A 489 -14.79 3.14 -25.05
CA LEU A 489 -15.25 3.12 -26.43
C LEU A 489 -14.89 1.76 -27.03
N HIS A 490 -15.86 1.08 -27.64
CA HIS A 490 -15.64 -0.16 -28.37
C HIS A 490 -15.51 0.14 -29.87
N ARG A 491 -14.42 -0.27 -30.51
CA ARG A 491 -14.15 -0.09 -31.93
C ARG A 491 -13.59 -1.39 -32.54
N GLY A 492 -14.45 -2.14 -33.22
CA GLY A 492 -14.07 -3.45 -33.75
C GLY A 492 -13.54 -4.38 -32.66
N ASN A 493 -12.30 -4.87 -32.80
CA ASN A 493 -11.66 -5.76 -31.83
C ASN A 493 -10.85 -5.00 -30.77
N GLN A 494 -11.08 -3.70 -30.60
CA GLN A 494 -10.33 -2.84 -29.66
C GLN A 494 -11.26 -2.15 -28.68
N PHE A 495 -10.86 -2.13 -27.40
CA PHE A 495 -11.46 -1.30 -26.37
C PHE A 495 -10.52 -0.12 -26.09
N ILE A 496 -11.02 1.10 -26.31
CA ILE A 496 -10.30 2.35 -26.04
C ILE A 496 -10.83 2.91 -24.72
N ILE A 497 -9.97 2.99 -23.73
CA ILE A 497 -10.31 3.47 -22.40
C ILE A 497 -9.69 4.87 -22.25
N ARG A 498 -10.52 5.89 -22.09
CA ARG A 498 -10.09 7.27 -21.80
C ARG A 498 -10.40 7.64 -20.38
N GLY A 499 -9.41 8.16 -19.67
CA GLY A 499 -9.57 8.42 -18.25
C GLY A 499 -8.76 9.61 -17.74
N ALA A 500 -8.90 9.84 -16.44
CA ALA A 500 -8.29 10.93 -15.71
C ALA A 500 -7.79 10.46 -14.33
N GLY A 501 -6.63 10.96 -13.91
CA GLY A 501 -6.07 10.67 -12.60
C GLY A 501 -5.14 9.47 -12.54
N PHE A 502 -4.43 9.36 -11.40
CA PHE A 502 -3.53 8.25 -11.05
C PHE A 502 -3.62 7.95 -9.55
N GLY A 503 -4.11 6.78 -9.21
CA GLY A 503 -4.42 6.31 -7.87
C GLY A 503 -5.92 6.21 -7.59
N HIS A 504 -6.29 5.90 -6.35
CA HIS A 504 -7.67 5.69 -5.91
C HIS A 504 -8.49 7.00 -5.81
N GLY A 505 -7.84 8.16 -5.71
CA GLY A 505 -8.49 9.47 -5.71
C GLY A 505 -9.01 9.95 -4.36
N VAL A 506 -8.92 9.19 -3.29
CA VAL A 506 -9.39 9.58 -1.94
C VAL A 506 -8.36 10.46 -1.24
N GLY A 507 -8.81 11.55 -0.61
CA GLY A 507 -7.97 12.47 0.16
C GLY A 507 -7.07 13.36 -0.68
N MET A 508 -5.82 13.59 -0.27
CA MET A 508 -4.93 14.58 -0.87
C MET A 508 -4.39 14.15 -2.23
N CYS A 509 -4.55 15.01 -3.24
CA CYS A 509 -3.88 14.89 -4.54
C CYS A 509 -2.47 15.47 -4.45
N GLN A 510 -1.43 14.63 -4.58
CA GLN A 510 -0.02 15.06 -4.43
C GLN A 510 0.38 16.13 -5.47
N VAL A 511 -0.05 15.96 -6.71
CA VAL A 511 0.22 16.94 -7.78
C VAL A 511 -0.61 18.21 -7.60
N GLY A 512 -1.86 18.11 -7.15
CA GLY A 512 -2.69 19.26 -6.81
C GLY A 512 -2.10 20.05 -5.63
N ALA A 513 -1.64 19.37 -4.58
CA ALA A 513 -0.93 19.99 -3.46
C ALA A 513 0.34 20.73 -3.91
N ALA A 514 1.10 20.14 -4.84
CA ALA A 514 2.29 20.80 -5.40
C ALA A 514 1.93 22.06 -6.21
N SER A 515 0.86 22.01 -7.00
CA SER A 515 0.35 23.18 -7.73
C SER A 515 -0.11 24.29 -6.80
N LEU A 516 -0.87 23.96 -5.74
CA LEU A 516 -1.29 24.92 -4.72
C LEU A 516 -0.08 25.57 -4.02
N ALA A 517 0.95 24.78 -3.70
CA ALA A 517 2.18 25.31 -3.11
C ALA A 517 2.92 26.27 -4.06
N ILE A 518 2.95 26.02 -5.37
CA ILE A 518 3.49 26.95 -6.38
C ILE A 518 2.67 28.25 -6.41
N GLN A 519 1.36 28.17 -6.18
CA GLN A 519 0.49 29.34 -6.07
C GLN A 519 0.62 30.10 -4.72
N GLY A 520 1.61 29.74 -3.89
CA GLY A 520 1.91 30.38 -2.62
C GLY A 520 1.06 29.87 -1.43
N LYS A 521 0.34 28.74 -1.59
CA LYS A 521 -0.43 28.15 -0.50
C LYS A 521 0.46 27.41 0.49
N THR A 522 0.20 27.64 1.76
CA THR A 522 0.87 26.97 2.87
C THR A 522 0.39 25.51 3.02
N TYR A 523 1.19 24.67 3.69
CA TYR A 523 0.76 23.30 4.00
C TYR A 523 -0.56 23.24 4.78
N ARG A 524 -0.87 24.27 5.60
CA ARG A 524 -2.14 24.37 6.35
C ARG A 524 -3.33 24.53 5.41
N GLU A 525 -3.25 25.48 4.47
CA GLU A 525 -4.28 25.71 3.46
C GLU A 525 -4.46 24.49 2.55
N ILE A 526 -3.36 23.83 2.19
CA ILE A 526 -3.38 22.59 1.37
C ILE A 526 -4.12 21.47 2.10
N LEU A 527 -3.79 21.22 3.38
CA LEU A 527 -4.42 20.17 4.18
C LEU A 527 -5.90 20.48 4.46
N GLU A 528 -6.25 21.74 4.73
CA GLU A 528 -7.64 22.17 4.90
C GLU A 528 -8.46 21.96 3.63
N HIS A 529 -7.88 22.23 2.44
CA HIS A 529 -8.53 21.98 1.16
C HIS A 529 -8.91 20.50 0.98
N TYR A 530 -7.98 19.57 1.23
CA TYR A 530 -8.22 18.14 1.00
C TYR A 530 -8.88 17.39 2.15
N PHE A 531 -8.83 17.94 3.37
CA PHE A 531 -9.37 17.33 4.59
C PHE A 531 -10.23 18.33 5.40
N PRO A 532 -11.29 18.88 4.79
CA PRO A 532 -12.09 19.92 5.43
C PRO A 532 -12.74 19.42 6.73
N GLY A 533 -12.63 20.21 7.80
CA GLY A 533 -13.16 19.91 9.13
C GLY A 533 -12.21 19.10 10.02
N THR A 534 -11.00 18.78 9.54
CA THR A 534 -9.90 18.33 10.41
C THR A 534 -9.13 19.53 10.97
N TYR A 535 -8.35 19.30 12.04
CA TYR A 535 -7.49 20.33 12.59
C TYR A 535 -6.08 19.78 12.86
N LEU A 536 -5.11 20.68 12.79
CA LEU A 536 -3.70 20.36 13.03
C LEU A 536 -3.34 20.53 14.50
N GLU A 537 -2.65 19.55 15.07
CA GLU A 537 -2.11 19.62 16.41
C GLU A 537 -0.71 19.01 16.46
N LYS A 538 0.18 19.64 17.24
CA LYS A 538 1.51 19.12 17.51
C LYS A 538 1.44 18.22 18.76
N ILE A 539 1.85 16.96 18.62
CA ILE A 539 1.71 15.95 19.68
C ILE A 539 2.97 15.79 20.54
N TYR A 540 4.15 16.29 20.08
CA TYR A 540 5.41 16.38 20.83
C TYR A 540 6.35 17.46 20.30
#